data_1ac3aadda5e23a64b20c6eec116e48a9
#
_entry.id   1ac3aadda5e23a64b20c6eec116e48a9
#
_cell.length_a   1.000
_cell.length_b   1.000
_cell.length_c   1.000
_cell.angle_alpha   90.00
_cell.angle_beta   90.00
_cell.angle_gamma   90.00
#
_symmetry.space_group_name_H-M   'P 1'
#
loop_
_entity.id
_entity.type
_entity.pdbx_description
1 polymer ?
#
loop_
_entity_poly.entity_id
_entity_poly.type
_entity_poly.pdbx_seq_one_letter_code
_entity_poly.pdbx_strand_id
1 'polypeptide(L)'
;MTMKKVEHVHATYDTPHLNAAVGVFALLANPVSVKMILAIRDIEVSANHLADIVDLPVDQTSHELHRLESAGIVSRQRRESGDFYLLNGVHAGALAEAAIFHAEHQQQER
;
A
#
# COMPACT_ATOMS: atom_id res chain seq x y z
N MET A 1 -29.11 22.20 11.47
CA MET A 1 -27.93 22.29 10.60
C MET A 1 -26.67 21.92 11.33
N THR A 2 -26.36 22.63 12.37
CA THR A 2 -25.13 22.40 13.12
C THR A 2 -25.10 21.03 13.77
N MET A 3 -26.21 20.61 14.36
CA MET A 3 -26.31 19.30 14.99
C MET A 3 -26.05 18.18 14.02
N LYS A 4 -26.67 18.26 12.86
CA LYS A 4 -26.53 17.24 11.82
C LYS A 4 -25.08 17.14 11.36
N LYS A 5 -24.42 18.29 11.22
CA LYS A 5 -23.04 18.34 10.79
C LYS A 5 -22.11 17.71 11.82
N VAL A 6 -22.38 17.98 13.09
CA VAL A 6 -21.58 17.41 14.18
C VAL A 6 -21.72 15.90 14.21
N GLU A 7 -22.94 15.40 14.05
CA GLU A 7 -23.18 13.96 14.02
C GLU A 7 -22.45 13.29 12.87
N HIS A 8 -22.45 13.93 11.70
CA HIS A 8 -21.78 13.40 10.54
C HIS A 8 -20.27 13.30 10.76
N VAL A 9 -19.66 14.34 11.30
CA VAL A 9 -18.24 14.37 11.59
C VAL A 9 -17.89 13.30 12.63
N HIS A 10 -18.71 13.15 13.66
CA HIS A 10 -18.50 12.15 14.68
C HIS A 10 -18.56 10.74 14.11
N ALA A 11 -19.55 10.47 13.25
CA ALA A 11 -19.66 9.17 12.58
C ALA A 11 -18.43 8.87 11.71
N THR A 12 -17.86 9.90 11.07
CA THR A 12 -16.67 9.75 10.25
C THR A 12 -15.48 9.31 11.10
N TYR A 13 -15.34 9.87 12.28
CA TYR A 13 -14.23 9.52 13.17
C TYR A 13 -14.37 8.13 13.77
N ASP A 14 -15.59 7.69 14.03
CA ASP A 14 -15.87 6.44 14.72
C ASP A 14 -16.36 5.34 13.78
N THR A 15 -15.86 5.33 12.55
CA THR A 15 -16.23 4.30 11.59
C THR A 15 -15.80 2.92 12.10
N PRO A 16 -16.60 1.86 11.85
CA PRO A 16 -16.19 0.50 12.21
C PRO A 16 -14.96 0.02 11.46
N HIS A 17 -14.55 0.76 10.43
CA HIS A 17 -13.36 0.40 9.65
C HIS A 17 -12.10 1.12 10.12
N LEU A 18 -12.18 1.88 11.22
CA LEU A 18 -11.05 2.68 11.68
C LEU A 18 -9.81 1.83 11.97
N ASN A 19 -9.98 0.75 12.73
CA ASN A 19 -8.86 -0.10 13.09
C ASN A 19 -8.25 -0.80 11.87
N ALA A 20 -9.09 -1.20 10.92
CA ALA A 20 -8.61 -1.79 9.67
C ALA A 20 -7.79 -0.77 8.88
N ALA A 21 -8.24 0.48 8.84
CA ALA A 21 -7.50 1.54 8.15
C ALA A 21 -6.14 1.78 8.80
N VAL A 22 -6.09 1.77 10.13
CA VAL A 22 -4.81 1.91 10.85
C VAL A 22 -3.88 0.75 10.48
N GLY A 23 -4.43 -0.46 10.35
CA GLY A 23 -3.66 -1.62 9.92
C GLY A 23 -3.05 -1.44 8.54
N VAL A 24 -3.78 -0.83 7.61
CA VAL A 24 -3.26 -0.51 6.28
C VAL A 24 -2.08 0.46 6.40
N PHE A 25 -2.23 1.53 7.17
CA PHE A 25 -1.12 2.48 7.37
C PHE A 25 0.10 1.79 7.97
N ALA A 26 -0.11 0.89 8.91
CA ALA A 26 1.01 0.16 9.54
C ALA A 26 1.78 -0.68 8.51
N LEU A 27 1.06 -1.33 7.59
CA LEU A 27 1.69 -2.10 6.52
C LEU A 27 2.49 -1.21 5.58
N LEU A 28 2.00 0.01 5.31
CA LEU A 28 2.65 0.93 4.40
C LEU A 28 3.76 1.76 5.06
N ALA A 29 3.91 1.69 6.38
CA ALA A 29 4.92 2.46 7.11
C ALA A 29 6.28 1.77 7.05
N ASN A 30 6.78 1.51 5.83
CA ASN A 30 7.94 0.67 5.60
C ASN A 30 8.41 0.93 4.16
N PRO A 31 9.68 1.31 3.96
CA PRO A 31 10.16 1.64 2.61
C PRO A 31 10.03 0.48 1.63
N VAL A 32 10.20 -0.76 2.09
CA VAL A 32 10.09 -1.93 1.22
C VAL A 32 8.68 -2.04 0.65
N SER A 33 7.66 -1.94 1.51
CA SER A 33 6.27 -2.01 1.08
C SER A 33 5.92 -0.89 0.09
N VAL A 34 6.36 0.33 0.38
CA VAL A 34 6.08 1.46 -0.50
C VAL A 34 6.72 1.27 -1.86
N LYS A 35 7.99 0.84 -1.89
CA LYS A 35 8.67 0.57 -3.16
C LYS A 35 7.95 -0.48 -3.98
N MET A 36 7.51 -1.56 -3.34
CA MET A 36 6.81 -2.62 -4.04
C MET A 36 5.48 -2.13 -4.62
N ILE A 37 4.73 -1.36 -3.84
CA ILE A 37 3.45 -0.82 -4.30
C ILE A 37 3.65 0.09 -5.50
N LEU A 38 4.64 0.95 -5.47
CA LEU A 38 4.93 1.83 -6.59
C LEU A 38 5.36 1.04 -7.82
N ALA A 39 6.13 -0.05 -7.63
CA ALA A 39 6.61 -0.87 -8.73
C ALA A 39 5.48 -1.59 -9.46
N ILE A 40 4.44 -2.04 -8.72
CA ILE A 40 3.36 -2.81 -9.32
C ILE A 40 2.09 -1.99 -9.55
N ARG A 41 2.19 -0.67 -9.41
CA ARG A 41 1.04 0.21 -9.52
C ARG A 41 0.33 0.09 -10.87
N ASP A 42 1.09 0.04 -11.94
CA ASP A 42 0.54 0.05 -13.30
C ASP A 42 0.78 -1.24 -14.07
N ILE A 43 1.53 -2.17 -13.51
CA ILE A 43 1.96 -3.35 -14.25
C ILE A 43 2.18 -4.51 -13.28
N GLU A 44 1.88 -5.71 -13.75
CA GLU A 44 2.16 -6.95 -13.03
C GLU A 44 3.67 -7.18 -13.01
N VAL A 45 4.22 -7.52 -11.84
CA VAL A 45 5.68 -7.71 -11.68
C VAL A 45 5.94 -9.02 -10.94
N SER A 46 6.98 -9.74 -11.37
CA SER A 46 7.34 -11.01 -10.74
C SER A 46 7.98 -10.80 -9.37
N ALA A 47 7.89 -11.83 -8.54
CA ALA A 47 8.52 -11.80 -7.21
C ALA A 47 10.04 -11.58 -7.32
N ASN A 48 10.68 -12.23 -8.30
CA ASN A 48 12.12 -12.07 -8.50
C ASN A 48 12.49 -10.63 -8.86
N HIS A 49 11.70 -10.02 -9.75
CA HIS A 49 11.96 -8.64 -10.15
C HIS A 49 11.71 -7.68 -8.97
N LEU A 50 10.68 -7.94 -8.17
CA LEU A 50 10.42 -7.12 -6.98
C LEU A 50 11.57 -7.23 -5.97
N ALA A 51 12.14 -8.42 -5.82
CA ALA A 51 13.29 -8.62 -4.95
C ALA A 51 14.47 -7.75 -5.38
N ASP A 52 14.70 -7.67 -6.69
CA ASP A 52 15.75 -6.81 -7.23
C ASP A 52 15.45 -5.33 -6.95
N ILE A 53 14.20 -4.92 -7.14
CA ILE A 53 13.80 -3.53 -6.94
C ILE A 53 14.00 -3.10 -5.49
N VAL A 54 13.65 -3.97 -4.53
CA VAL A 54 13.76 -3.62 -3.11
C VAL A 54 15.09 -4.03 -2.50
N ASP A 55 15.95 -4.69 -3.29
CA ASP A 55 17.29 -5.10 -2.87
C ASP A 55 17.27 -6.03 -1.66
N LEU A 56 16.42 -7.05 -1.73
CA LEU A 56 16.26 -8.06 -0.69
C LEU A 56 16.30 -9.45 -1.30
N PRO A 57 16.67 -10.47 -0.52
CA PRO A 57 16.51 -11.85 -0.97
C PRO A 57 15.07 -12.16 -1.32
N VAL A 58 14.87 -13.09 -2.26
CA VAL A 58 13.53 -13.43 -2.74
C VAL A 58 12.63 -13.92 -1.61
N ASP A 59 13.16 -14.72 -0.68
CA ASP A 59 12.34 -15.24 0.40
C ASP A 59 11.84 -14.15 1.34
N GLN A 60 12.66 -13.15 1.63
CA GLN A 60 12.23 -12.01 2.44
C GLN A 60 11.20 -11.16 1.70
N THR A 61 11.43 -10.95 0.41
CA THR A 61 10.50 -10.22 -0.44
C THR A 61 9.14 -10.92 -0.49
N SER A 62 9.17 -12.24 -0.63
CA SER A 62 7.94 -13.05 -0.66
C SER A 62 7.19 -12.95 0.66
N HIS A 63 7.91 -12.89 1.78
CA HIS A 63 7.29 -12.74 3.09
C HIS A 63 6.53 -11.42 3.18
N GLU A 64 7.15 -10.32 2.73
CA GLU A 64 6.50 -9.02 2.73
C GLU A 64 5.30 -9.00 1.77
N LEU A 65 5.44 -9.62 0.60
CA LEU A 65 4.33 -9.71 -0.35
C LEU A 65 3.18 -10.51 0.23
N HIS A 66 3.47 -11.55 0.98
CA HIS A 66 2.43 -12.35 1.63
C HIS A 66 1.64 -11.49 2.64
N ARG A 67 2.32 -10.63 3.38
CA ARG A 67 1.66 -9.73 4.32
C ARG A 67 0.72 -8.76 3.59
N LEU A 68 1.17 -8.22 2.46
CA LEU A 68 0.35 -7.32 1.65
C LEU A 68 -0.83 -8.07 1.02
N GLU A 69 -0.59 -9.30 0.58
CA GLU A 69 -1.64 -10.13 0.00
C GLU A 69 -2.71 -10.46 1.05
N SER A 70 -2.29 -10.82 2.25
CA SER A 70 -3.21 -11.15 3.34
C SER A 70 -4.10 -9.97 3.73
N ALA A 71 -3.59 -8.75 3.57
CA ALA A 71 -4.35 -7.53 3.84
C ALA A 71 -5.20 -7.09 2.66
N GLY A 72 -5.16 -7.82 1.55
CA GLY A 72 -5.95 -7.51 0.37
C GLY A 72 -5.40 -6.36 -0.47
N ILE A 73 -4.15 -5.96 -0.24
CA ILE A 73 -3.54 -4.85 -0.97
C ILE A 73 -3.02 -5.30 -2.32
N VAL A 74 -2.47 -6.51 -2.39
CA VAL A 74 -1.97 -7.08 -3.64
C VAL A 74 -2.63 -8.41 -3.92
N SER A 75 -2.63 -8.81 -5.19
CA SER A 75 -3.06 -10.12 -5.64
C SER A 75 -1.89 -10.84 -6.28
N ARG A 76 -1.85 -12.15 -6.10
CA ARG A 76 -0.82 -12.99 -6.68
C ARG A 76 -1.41 -13.76 -7.87
N GLN A 77 -0.68 -13.75 -8.98
CA GLN A 77 -0.99 -14.54 -10.16
C GLN A 77 0.08 -15.59 -10.31
N ARG A 78 -0.32 -16.86 -10.27
CA ARG A 78 0.63 -17.96 -10.42
C ARG A 78 0.78 -18.27 -11.92
N ARG A 79 2.02 -18.26 -12.40
CA ARG A 79 2.34 -18.56 -13.79
C ARG A 79 3.42 -19.62 -13.82
N GLU A 80 3.68 -20.19 -15.00
CA GLU A 80 4.72 -21.22 -15.16
C GLU A 80 6.10 -20.70 -14.72
N SER A 81 6.38 -19.44 -15.01
CA SER A 81 7.67 -18.82 -14.68
C SER A 81 7.77 -18.34 -13.25
N GLY A 82 6.71 -18.49 -12.44
CA GLY A 82 6.71 -18.07 -11.05
C GLY A 82 5.51 -17.22 -10.71
N ASP A 83 5.57 -16.59 -9.54
CA ASP A 83 4.48 -15.77 -9.05
C ASP A 83 4.65 -14.33 -9.50
N PHE A 84 3.55 -13.72 -9.91
CA PHE A 84 3.48 -12.31 -10.31
C PHE A 84 2.48 -11.60 -9.41
N TYR A 85 2.70 -10.31 -9.21
CA TYR A 85 1.89 -9.52 -8.28
C TYR A 85 1.37 -8.27 -8.94
N LEU A 86 0.15 -7.87 -8.55
CA LEU A 86 -0.48 -6.64 -9.01
C LEU A 86 -1.28 -6.04 -7.86
N LEU A 87 -1.59 -4.74 -7.95
CA LEU A 87 -2.39 -4.10 -6.92
C LEU A 87 -3.86 -4.47 -7.06
N ASN A 88 -4.53 -4.58 -5.91
CA ASN A 88 -5.99 -4.71 -5.86
C ASN A 88 -6.58 -3.31 -5.83
N GLY A 89 -6.98 -2.81 -6.99
CA GLY A 89 -7.57 -1.48 -7.09
C GLY A 89 -6.52 -0.38 -7.07
N VAL A 90 -6.98 0.85 -6.88
CA VAL A 90 -6.15 2.04 -7.07
C VAL A 90 -5.73 2.73 -5.78
N HIS A 91 -6.30 2.31 -4.65
CA HIS A 91 -6.17 3.10 -3.42
C HIS A 91 -4.77 3.09 -2.80
N ALA A 92 -4.13 1.91 -2.74
CA ALA A 92 -2.81 1.81 -2.12
C ALA A 92 -1.76 2.61 -2.90
N GLY A 93 -1.82 2.53 -4.24
CA GLY A 93 -0.92 3.32 -5.08
C GLY A 93 -1.13 4.81 -4.89
N ALA A 94 -2.41 5.23 -4.82
CA ALA A 94 -2.74 6.63 -4.62
C ALA A 94 -2.25 7.14 -3.26
N LEU A 95 -2.38 6.32 -2.21
CA LEU A 95 -1.88 6.69 -0.89
C LEU A 95 -0.36 6.86 -0.89
N ALA A 96 0.35 5.93 -1.51
CA ALA A 96 1.81 5.99 -1.58
C ALA A 96 2.27 7.22 -2.33
N GLU A 97 1.64 7.50 -3.48
CA GLU A 97 1.98 8.69 -4.27
C GLU A 97 1.69 9.97 -3.52
N ALA A 98 0.54 10.03 -2.85
CA ALA A 98 0.15 11.23 -2.10
C ALA A 98 1.13 11.51 -0.97
N ALA A 99 1.58 10.47 -0.28
CA ALA A 99 2.54 10.62 0.81
C ALA A 99 3.88 11.14 0.30
N ILE A 100 4.36 10.59 -0.83
CA ILE A 100 5.61 11.02 -1.43
C ILE A 100 5.50 12.48 -1.89
N PHE A 101 4.40 12.80 -2.56
CA PHE A 101 4.15 14.14 -3.05
C PHE A 101 4.15 15.15 -1.90
N HIS A 102 3.49 14.80 -0.80
CA HIS A 102 3.47 15.63 0.40
C HIS A 102 4.89 15.86 0.95
N ALA A 103 5.67 14.78 1.05
CA ALA A 103 7.04 14.86 1.56
C ALA A 103 7.91 15.76 0.68
N GLU A 104 7.76 15.66 -0.64
CA GLU A 104 8.48 16.50 -1.58
C GLU A 104 8.12 17.97 -1.41
N HIS A 105 6.84 18.25 -1.22
CA HIS A 105 6.37 19.63 -1.02
C HIS A 105 6.90 20.22 0.28
N GLN A 106 6.95 19.44 1.34
CA GLN A 106 7.49 19.87 2.61
C GLN A 106 8.94 20.28 2.49
N GLN A 107 9.73 19.50 1.76
CA GLN A 107 11.14 19.81 1.56
C GLN A 107 11.34 21.06 0.71
N GLN A 108 10.50 21.27 -0.29
CA GLN A 108 10.61 22.44 -1.16
C GLN A 108 10.27 23.72 -0.45
N GLU A 109 9.39 23.68 0.53
CA GLU A 109 8.98 24.84 1.27
C GLU A 109 10.02 25.31 2.29
N ARG A 110 11.02 24.48 2.56
CA ARG A 110 12.10 24.84 3.44
C ARG A 110 13.21 25.56 2.68
#